data_e4cc4cf85ca02cc4423241ba72ab5f18
#
_entry.id   e4cc4cf85ca02cc4423241ba72ab5f18
#
_cell.length_a   1.000
_cell.length_b   1.000
_cell.length_c   1.000
_cell.angle_alpha   90.00
_cell.angle_beta   90.00
_cell.angle_gamma   90.00
#
_symmetry.space_group_name_H-M   'P 1'
#
loop_
_entity.id
_entity.type
_entity.pdbx_description
1 polymer ?
#
loop_
_entity_poly.entity_id
_entity_poly.type
_entity_poly.pdbx_seq_one_letter_code
_entity_poly.pdbx_strand_id
1 'polypeptide(L)'
;SKAKVLYMIREATVQDAVKLEARVDKIAQGAALMTETQLSTRFIDGTANPLPLKTMEQLLYKNFVQVALPEYTEEEWAYAAALKNTYESAGLPSYAAKFDEDIAQFVDKATDGGKRALNDFLMPLYHSSVTLPGSTDVGDVSWQTPTGQINCVTAPSMVPGHSWQMVSAGTTGIAHKGML
;
A
#
# COMPACT_ATOMS: atom_id res chain seq x y z
N SER A 1 -15.83 -25.37 26.77
CA SER A 1 -14.78 -25.05 25.76
C SER A 1 -14.72 -23.54 25.56
N LYS A 2 -13.55 -23.03 25.23
CA LYS A 2 -13.35 -21.62 24.85
C LYS A 2 -12.80 -21.58 23.42
N ALA A 3 -13.34 -20.67 22.62
CA ALA A 3 -12.82 -20.32 21.29
C ALA A 3 -12.54 -18.83 21.23
N LYS A 4 -11.55 -18.43 20.45
CA LYS A 4 -11.25 -17.01 20.15
C LYS A 4 -11.29 -16.81 18.66
N VAL A 5 -11.90 -15.69 18.25
CA VAL A 5 -11.88 -15.24 16.86
C VAL A 5 -11.32 -13.82 16.87
N LEU A 6 -10.44 -13.51 15.95
CA LEU A 6 -9.87 -12.20 15.73
C LEU A 6 -10.45 -11.62 14.45
N TYR A 7 -11.00 -10.43 14.53
CA TYR A 7 -11.48 -9.68 13.37
C TYR A 7 -10.61 -8.47 13.13
N MET A 8 -10.32 -8.21 11.86
CA MET A 8 -9.76 -6.95 11.39
C MET A 8 -10.85 -6.23 10.59
N ILE A 9 -11.29 -5.09 11.10
CA ILE A 9 -12.35 -4.28 10.51
C ILE A 9 -11.68 -3.11 9.80
N ARG A 10 -11.99 -2.88 8.53
CA ARG A 10 -11.37 -1.85 7.70
C ARG A 10 -12.40 -1.03 6.98
N GLU A 11 -12.20 0.28 6.99
CA GLU A 11 -12.96 1.28 6.25
C GLU A 11 -12.05 2.44 5.83
N ALA A 12 -12.56 3.30 4.96
CA ALA A 12 -11.81 4.44 4.47
C ALA A 12 -11.55 5.51 5.54
N THR A 13 -12.43 5.61 6.55
CA THR A 13 -12.31 6.56 7.67
C THR A 13 -12.51 5.86 9.01
N VAL A 14 -11.94 6.46 10.06
CA VAL A 14 -12.13 5.96 11.44
C VAL A 14 -13.59 5.94 11.83
N GLN A 15 -14.37 6.99 11.46
CA GLN A 15 -15.80 7.05 11.80
C GLN A 15 -16.59 5.90 11.18
N ASP A 16 -16.26 5.51 9.95
CA ASP A 16 -16.94 4.41 9.28
C ASP A 16 -16.49 3.06 9.82
N ALA A 17 -15.21 2.92 10.18
CA ALA A 17 -14.69 1.73 10.87
C ALA A 17 -15.42 1.49 12.21
N VAL A 18 -15.62 2.52 13.02
CA VAL A 18 -16.37 2.44 14.29
C VAL A 18 -17.83 2.03 14.06
N LYS A 19 -18.50 2.56 13.03
CA LYS A 19 -19.86 2.14 12.68
C LYS A 19 -19.90 0.68 12.25
N LEU A 20 -18.91 0.23 11.51
CA LEU A 20 -18.82 -1.16 11.06
C LEU A 20 -18.52 -2.10 12.23
N GLU A 21 -17.64 -1.70 13.16
CA GLU A 21 -17.36 -2.44 14.40
C GLU A 21 -18.65 -2.69 15.19
N ALA A 22 -19.46 -1.66 15.41
CA ALA A 22 -20.74 -1.79 16.11
C ALA A 22 -21.71 -2.78 15.43
N ARG A 23 -21.63 -2.94 14.10
CA ARG A 23 -22.39 -3.97 13.38
C ARG A 23 -21.83 -5.37 13.60
N VAL A 24 -20.50 -5.51 13.59
CA VAL A 24 -19.82 -6.79 13.86
C VAL A 24 -20.12 -7.27 15.28
N ASP A 25 -20.13 -6.39 16.25
CA ASP A 25 -20.53 -6.72 17.63
C ASP A 25 -21.96 -7.26 17.73
N LYS A 26 -22.90 -6.67 17.00
CA LYS A 26 -24.29 -7.18 16.94
C LYS A 26 -24.36 -8.56 16.29
N ILE A 27 -23.56 -8.82 15.27
CA ILE A 27 -23.48 -10.14 14.62
C ILE A 27 -22.94 -11.16 15.62
N ALA A 28 -21.90 -10.82 16.36
CA ALA A 28 -21.31 -11.69 17.37
C ALA A 28 -22.30 -11.99 18.52
N GLN A 29 -23.09 -10.99 18.96
CA GLN A 29 -24.17 -11.17 19.93
C GLN A 29 -25.25 -12.11 19.41
N GLY A 30 -25.66 -11.93 18.14
CA GLY A 30 -26.63 -12.81 17.49
C GLY A 30 -26.13 -14.27 17.40
N ALA A 31 -24.88 -14.45 17.04
CA ALA A 31 -24.25 -15.78 16.99
C ALA A 31 -24.22 -16.46 18.37
N ALA A 32 -23.88 -15.71 19.41
CA ALA A 32 -23.88 -16.22 20.79
C ALA A 32 -25.28 -16.65 21.25
N LEU A 33 -26.31 -15.84 20.92
CA LEU A 33 -27.71 -16.18 21.21
C LEU A 33 -28.15 -17.46 20.49
N MET A 34 -27.80 -17.59 19.20
CA MET A 34 -28.20 -18.79 18.41
C MET A 34 -27.53 -20.08 18.89
N THR A 35 -26.37 -20.00 19.53
CA THR A 35 -25.59 -21.15 19.97
C THR A 35 -25.61 -21.35 21.48
N GLU A 36 -26.40 -20.56 22.21
CA GLU A 36 -26.49 -20.58 23.68
C GLU A 36 -25.11 -20.47 24.38
N THR A 37 -24.22 -19.66 23.79
CA THR A 37 -22.87 -19.43 24.31
C THR A 37 -22.75 -18.04 24.94
N GLN A 38 -21.70 -17.85 25.73
CA GLN A 38 -21.36 -16.54 26.30
C GLN A 38 -20.34 -15.84 25.41
N LEU A 39 -20.62 -14.58 25.04
CA LEU A 39 -19.73 -13.71 24.29
C LEU A 39 -18.97 -12.77 25.24
N SER A 40 -17.68 -12.60 24.96
CA SER A 40 -16.85 -11.53 25.50
C SER A 40 -16.10 -10.88 24.35
N THR A 41 -16.24 -9.60 24.15
CA THR A 41 -15.50 -8.81 23.16
C THR A 41 -14.39 -8.03 23.82
N ARG A 42 -13.31 -7.82 23.08
CA ARG A 42 -12.18 -6.99 23.52
C ARG A 42 -11.66 -6.22 22.29
N PHE A 43 -11.74 -4.90 22.35
CA PHE A 43 -10.99 -4.05 21.43
C PHE A 43 -9.49 -4.20 21.71
N ILE A 44 -8.69 -4.41 20.69
CA ILE A 44 -7.25 -4.63 20.81
C ILE A 44 -6.51 -3.37 20.43
N ASP A 45 -6.76 -2.86 19.21
CA ASP A 45 -6.08 -1.71 18.66
C ASP A 45 -6.82 -1.15 17.46
N GLY A 46 -6.47 0.08 17.04
CA GLY A 46 -6.99 0.72 15.84
C GLY A 46 -6.01 1.77 15.34
N THR A 47 -5.97 1.96 14.04
CA THR A 47 -5.15 2.97 13.38
C THR A 47 -6.02 3.93 12.56
N ALA A 48 -5.65 5.20 12.55
CA ALA A 48 -6.32 6.22 11.76
C ALA A 48 -5.89 6.18 10.29
N ASN A 49 -6.75 6.64 9.40
CA ASN A 49 -6.37 6.92 8.02
C ASN A 49 -5.34 8.07 7.98
N PRO A 50 -4.30 8.00 7.12
CA PRO A 50 -3.38 9.10 6.92
C PRO A 50 -4.08 10.38 6.45
N LEU A 51 -3.62 11.52 6.94
CA LEU A 51 -4.07 12.84 6.46
C LEU A 51 -3.08 13.35 5.40
N PRO A 52 -3.49 13.51 4.14
CA PRO A 52 -2.64 14.10 3.13
C PRO A 52 -2.38 15.57 3.46
N LEU A 53 -1.12 16.00 3.43
CA LEU A 53 -0.72 17.38 3.69
C LEU A 53 -0.05 17.96 2.45
N LYS A 54 -0.83 18.68 1.65
CA LYS A 54 -0.42 19.24 0.35
C LYS A 54 0.89 20.03 0.41
N THR A 55 1.10 20.82 1.46
CA THR A 55 2.33 21.60 1.62
C THR A 55 3.56 20.73 1.77
N MET A 56 3.44 19.63 2.54
CA MET A 56 4.55 18.67 2.71
C MET A 56 4.81 17.89 1.43
N GLU A 57 3.76 17.47 0.72
CA GLU A 57 3.86 16.78 -0.56
C GLU A 57 4.59 17.65 -1.60
N GLN A 58 4.22 18.93 -1.70
CA GLN A 58 4.89 19.90 -2.58
C GLN A 58 6.36 20.12 -2.21
N LEU A 59 6.67 20.20 -0.92
CA LEU A 59 8.04 20.37 -0.44
C LEU A 59 8.89 19.13 -0.74
N LEU A 60 8.37 17.94 -0.47
CA LEU A 60 9.04 16.68 -0.77
C LEU A 60 9.27 16.53 -2.28
N TYR A 61 8.26 16.80 -3.09
CA TYR A 61 8.38 16.74 -4.55
C TYR A 61 9.42 17.71 -5.08
N LYS A 62 9.42 18.96 -4.62
CA LYS A 62 10.43 19.98 -4.99
C LYS A 62 11.86 19.51 -4.73
N ASN A 63 12.09 18.78 -3.65
CA ASN A 63 13.41 18.20 -3.37
C ASN A 63 13.65 16.92 -4.20
N PHE A 64 12.63 16.09 -4.34
CA PHE A 64 12.74 14.81 -5.03
C PHE A 64 13.11 14.95 -6.51
N VAL A 65 12.61 15.99 -7.19
CA VAL A 65 12.99 16.29 -8.60
C VAL A 65 14.47 16.72 -8.76
N GLN A 66 15.18 17.03 -7.67
CA GLN A 66 16.59 17.38 -7.70
C GLN A 66 17.50 16.18 -7.48
N VAL A 67 16.94 15.07 -7.05
CA VAL A 67 17.66 13.81 -6.83
C VAL A 67 17.70 13.04 -8.16
N ALA A 68 18.89 12.58 -8.55
CA ALA A 68 19.03 11.75 -9.73
C ALA A 68 18.29 10.41 -9.54
N LEU A 69 17.62 9.95 -10.60
CA LEU A 69 17.04 8.61 -10.59
C LEU A 69 18.16 7.57 -10.49
N PRO A 70 17.95 6.47 -9.76
CA PRO A 70 18.93 5.40 -9.68
C PRO A 70 19.10 4.71 -11.03
N GLU A 71 20.34 4.46 -11.42
CA GLU A 71 20.67 3.66 -12.58
C GLU A 71 20.72 2.18 -12.19
N TYR A 72 19.99 1.34 -12.93
CA TYR A 72 19.98 -0.10 -12.73
C TYR A 72 20.86 -0.80 -13.75
N THR A 73 21.64 -1.80 -13.31
CA THR A 73 22.48 -2.60 -14.17
C THR A 73 21.66 -3.59 -15.01
N GLU A 74 22.27 -4.13 -16.07
CA GLU A 74 21.63 -5.19 -16.88
C GLU A 74 21.22 -6.42 -16.04
N GLU A 75 22.05 -6.76 -15.05
CA GLU A 75 21.76 -7.87 -14.14
C GLU A 75 20.54 -7.58 -13.24
N GLU A 76 20.40 -6.34 -12.76
CA GLU A 76 19.24 -5.92 -11.97
C GLU A 76 17.95 -5.91 -12.80
N TRP A 77 18.03 -5.47 -14.05
CA TRP A 77 16.92 -5.55 -14.99
C TRP A 77 16.54 -7.00 -15.30
N ALA A 78 17.51 -7.87 -15.55
CA ALA A 78 17.29 -9.30 -15.80
C ALA A 78 16.65 -9.99 -14.58
N TYR A 79 17.17 -9.70 -13.38
CA TYR A 79 16.60 -10.21 -12.13
C TYR A 79 15.15 -9.73 -11.94
N ALA A 80 14.91 -8.44 -12.12
CA ALA A 80 13.57 -7.86 -11.98
C ALA A 80 12.56 -8.49 -12.95
N ALA A 81 12.96 -8.70 -14.21
CA ALA A 81 12.13 -9.35 -15.21
C ALA A 81 11.85 -10.83 -14.86
N ALA A 82 12.88 -11.57 -14.44
CA ALA A 82 12.72 -12.95 -14.03
C ALA A 82 11.78 -13.09 -12.83
N LEU A 83 11.94 -12.22 -11.83
CA LEU A 83 11.08 -12.22 -10.65
C LEU A 83 9.65 -11.82 -11.01
N LYS A 84 9.46 -10.81 -11.87
CA LYS A 84 8.14 -10.36 -12.35
C LYS A 84 7.37 -11.49 -13.04
N ASN A 85 8.04 -12.31 -13.85
CA ASN A 85 7.41 -13.46 -14.50
C ASN A 85 6.84 -14.51 -13.53
N THR A 86 7.26 -14.53 -12.27
CA THR A 86 6.74 -15.47 -11.27
C THR A 86 5.35 -15.10 -10.74
N TYR A 87 4.88 -13.87 -10.97
CA TYR A 87 3.59 -13.39 -10.47
C TYR A 87 2.72 -12.69 -11.54
N GLU A 88 3.24 -12.45 -12.73
CA GLU A 88 2.52 -11.74 -13.80
C GLU A 88 1.27 -12.51 -14.27
N SER A 89 1.31 -13.83 -14.19
CA SER A 89 0.17 -14.71 -14.49
C SER A 89 -0.93 -14.73 -13.44
N ALA A 90 -0.75 -14.05 -12.30
CA ALA A 90 -1.71 -14.02 -11.20
C ALA A 90 -2.93 -13.11 -11.44
N GLY A 91 -3.08 -12.52 -12.64
CA GLY A 91 -4.20 -11.64 -12.98
C GLY A 91 -4.26 -10.36 -12.14
N LEU A 92 -3.11 -9.87 -11.69
CA LEU A 92 -3.04 -8.63 -10.94
C LEU A 92 -3.52 -7.44 -11.79
N PRO A 93 -4.26 -6.48 -11.20
CA PRO A 93 -4.65 -5.28 -11.92
C PRO A 93 -3.42 -4.50 -12.39
N SER A 94 -3.54 -3.81 -13.53
CA SER A 94 -2.50 -2.89 -14.00
C SER A 94 -2.11 -1.89 -12.90
N TYR A 95 -0.84 -1.53 -12.85
CA TYR A 95 -0.37 -0.49 -11.93
C TYR A 95 -1.14 0.84 -12.16
N ALA A 96 -1.44 1.16 -13.40
CA ALA A 96 -2.23 2.33 -13.78
C ALA A 96 -3.63 2.36 -13.14
N ALA A 97 -4.24 1.19 -12.89
CA ALA A 97 -5.57 1.10 -12.25
C ALA A 97 -5.63 1.62 -10.81
N LYS A 98 -4.50 1.95 -10.21
CA LYS A 98 -4.41 2.54 -8.86
C LYS A 98 -4.55 4.06 -8.84
N PHE A 99 -4.69 4.71 -10.00
CA PHE A 99 -4.67 6.16 -10.16
C PHE A 99 -5.91 6.68 -10.84
N ASP A 100 -6.16 7.98 -10.70
CA ASP A 100 -7.15 8.72 -11.48
C ASP A 100 -6.73 8.75 -12.96
N GLU A 101 -7.67 8.98 -13.87
CA GLU A 101 -7.51 8.73 -15.31
C GLU A 101 -6.30 9.43 -15.94
N ASP A 102 -6.08 10.69 -15.64
CA ASP A 102 -4.97 11.49 -16.18
C ASP A 102 -3.59 10.97 -15.73
N ILE A 103 -3.48 10.57 -14.48
CA ILE A 103 -2.26 9.96 -13.94
C ILE A 103 -2.11 8.52 -14.43
N ALA A 104 -3.23 7.78 -14.56
CA ALA A 104 -3.21 6.44 -15.11
C ALA A 104 -2.63 6.40 -16.54
N GLN A 105 -2.97 7.37 -17.39
CA GLN A 105 -2.40 7.49 -18.75
C GLN A 105 -0.87 7.73 -18.72
N PHE A 106 -0.39 8.60 -17.81
CA PHE A 106 1.04 8.80 -17.63
C PHE A 106 1.73 7.51 -17.20
N VAL A 107 1.18 6.84 -16.19
CA VAL A 107 1.74 5.60 -15.64
C VAL A 107 1.74 4.49 -16.67
N ASP A 108 0.66 4.32 -17.43
CA ASP A 108 0.56 3.31 -18.47
C ASP A 108 1.66 3.49 -19.53
N LYS A 109 1.86 4.74 -19.99
CA LYS A 109 2.93 5.07 -20.91
C LYS A 109 4.33 4.84 -20.30
N ALA A 110 4.56 5.26 -19.07
CA ALA A 110 5.86 5.15 -18.40
C ALA A 110 6.24 3.70 -18.10
N THR A 111 5.26 2.83 -17.89
CA THR A 111 5.44 1.41 -17.60
C THR A 111 5.33 0.49 -18.82
N ASP A 112 5.16 1.03 -20.02
CA ASP A 112 4.89 0.26 -21.25
C ASP A 112 3.70 -0.69 -21.07
N GLY A 113 2.54 -0.14 -20.67
CA GLY A 113 1.35 -0.93 -20.40
C GLY A 113 1.51 -1.92 -19.23
N GLY A 114 2.38 -1.59 -18.28
CA GLY A 114 2.69 -2.45 -17.13
C GLY A 114 3.75 -3.53 -17.39
N LYS A 115 4.32 -3.61 -18.59
CA LYS A 115 5.33 -4.62 -18.94
C LYS A 115 6.70 -4.34 -18.34
N ARG A 116 7.01 -3.07 -18.07
CA ARG A 116 8.31 -2.67 -17.51
C ARG A 116 8.55 -3.34 -16.15
N ALA A 117 9.72 -3.93 -15.98
CA ALA A 117 10.04 -4.69 -14.77
C ALA A 117 10.35 -3.80 -13.56
N LEU A 118 10.90 -2.60 -13.78
CA LEU A 118 11.19 -1.59 -12.75
C LEU A 118 10.56 -0.24 -13.13
N ASN A 119 10.08 0.48 -12.13
CA ASN A 119 9.51 1.82 -12.31
C ASN A 119 10.61 2.88 -12.12
N ASP A 120 11.53 2.99 -13.07
CA ASP A 120 12.69 3.89 -13.08
C ASP A 120 12.36 5.30 -13.57
N PHE A 121 11.22 5.83 -13.19
CA PHE A 121 10.75 7.15 -13.54
C PHE A 121 10.23 7.90 -12.32
N LEU A 122 10.27 9.22 -12.36
CA LEU A 122 9.67 10.06 -11.35
C LEU A 122 8.19 10.28 -11.67
N MET A 123 7.32 9.97 -10.72
CA MET A 123 5.91 10.31 -10.80
C MET A 123 5.73 11.84 -10.80
N PRO A 124 4.82 12.40 -11.60
CA PRO A 124 4.44 13.79 -11.44
C PRO A 124 3.77 14.02 -10.08
N LEU A 125 3.81 15.25 -9.57
CA LEU A 125 3.00 15.59 -8.40
C LEU A 125 1.52 15.51 -8.78
N TYR A 126 0.77 14.71 -8.06
CA TYR A 126 -0.65 14.50 -8.29
C TYR A 126 -1.43 14.45 -6.97
N HIS A 127 -2.72 14.66 -7.05
CA HIS A 127 -3.68 14.39 -6.00
C HIS A 127 -4.70 13.40 -6.52
N SER A 128 -4.90 12.32 -5.80
CA SER A 128 -5.84 11.28 -6.18
C SER A 128 -7.02 11.23 -5.23
N SER A 129 -8.20 10.96 -5.77
CA SER A 129 -9.41 10.59 -5.01
C SER A 129 -9.48 9.10 -4.70
N VAL A 130 -8.56 8.31 -5.26
CA VAL A 130 -8.52 6.85 -5.09
C VAL A 130 -8.06 6.50 -3.68
N THR A 131 -8.89 5.78 -2.95
CA THR A 131 -8.51 5.19 -1.66
C THR A 131 -7.74 3.91 -1.90
N LEU A 132 -6.46 3.92 -1.53
CA LEU A 132 -5.63 2.71 -1.61
C LEU A 132 -5.86 1.84 -0.37
N PRO A 133 -6.08 0.52 -0.55
CA PRO A 133 -6.20 -0.38 0.57
C PRO A 133 -4.84 -0.55 1.25
N GLY A 134 -4.84 -0.49 2.55
CA GLY A 134 -3.66 -0.64 3.38
C GLY A 134 -3.86 0.06 4.70
N SER A 135 -3.07 -0.27 5.70
CA SER A 135 -3.03 0.44 6.97
C SER A 135 -1.58 0.66 7.39
N THR A 136 -1.35 1.75 8.10
CA THR A 136 -0.03 2.13 8.59
C THR A 136 -0.18 3.00 9.84
N ASP A 137 0.71 2.84 10.80
CA ASP A 137 0.78 3.64 12.03
C ASP A 137 1.07 5.12 11.72
N VAL A 138 1.62 5.42 10.54
CA VAL A 138 1.83 6.79 10.05
C VAL A 138 0.52 7.58 10.01
N GLY A 139 -0.61 6.90 9.85
CA GLY A 139 -1.93 7.52 9.96
C GLY A 139 -2.06 8.29 11.27
N ASP A 140 -1.88 7.64 12.40
CA ASP A 140 -2.02 8.26 13.74
C ASP A 140 -1.04 9.42 13.94
N VAL A 141 0.20 9.30 13.44
CA VAL A 141 1.19 10.39 13.46
C VAL A 141 0.70 11.60 12.68
N SER A 142 0.08 11.38 11.52
CA SER A 142 -0.41 12.46 10.65
C SER A 142 -1.52 13.31 11.29
N TRP A 143 -2.25 12.76 12.25
CA TRP A 143 -3.26 13.48 13.05
C TRP A 143 -2.66 14.33 14.17
N GLN A 144 -1.39 14.13 14.51
CA GLN A 144 -0.70 14.83 15.59
C GLN A 144 0.30 15.86 15.07
N THR A 145 0.92 15.60 13.90
CA THR A 145 1.98 16.45 13.37
C THR A 145 1.96 16.45 11.83
N PRO A 146 2.44 17.54 11.17
CA PRO A 146 2.62 17.56 9.73
C PRO A 146 3.48 16.38 9.27
N THR A 147 2.91 15.54 8.43
CA THR A 147 3.55 14.31 7.95
C THR A 147 3.58 14.29 6.44
N GLY A 148 4.73 13.92 5.87
CA GLY A 148 4.90 13.66 4.46
C GLY A 148 5.48 12.26 4.25
N GLN A 149 5.11 11.63 3.15
CA GLN A 149 5.56 10.29 2.79
C GLN A 149 5.96 10.26 1.31
N ILE A 150 7.04 9.54 1.02
CA ILE A 150 7.49 9.26 -0.34
C ILE A 150 7.51 7.75 -0.56
N ASN A 151 7.40 7.35 -1.82
CA ASN A 151 7.56 5.96 -2.23
C ASN A 151 8.76 5.85 -3.17
N CYS A 152 9.66 4.93 -2.87
CA CYS A 152 10.82 4.63 -3.70
C CYS A 152 10.75 3.21 -4.24
N VAL A 153 11.41 2.98 -5.37
CA VAL A 153 11.48 1.64 -5.97
C VAL A 153 12.46 0.78 -5.20
N THR A 154 11.96 -0.24 -4.55
CA THR A 154 12.76 -1.22 -3.79
C THR A 154 12.54 -2.65 -4.26
N ALA A 155 11.66 -2.84 -5.24
CA ALA A 155 11.29 -4.15 -5.78
C ALA A 155 10.77 -4.01 -7.22
N PRO A 156 10.66 -5.11 -7.98
CA PRO A 156 10.06 -5.10 -9.30
C PRO A 156 8.61 -4.60 -9.29
N SER A 157 8.20 -4.01 -10.42
CA SER A 157 6.87 -3.43 -10.58
C SER A 157 5.77 -4.45 -10.27
N MET A 158 4.78 -4.01 -9.48
CA MET A 158 3.61 -4.82 -9.10
C MET A 158 3.94 -6.09 -8.30
N VAL A 159 5.11 -6.18 -7.68
CA VAL A 159 5.40 -7.31 -6.79
C VAL A 159 4.33 -7.43 -5.70
N PRO A 160 3.77 -8.61 -5.47
CA PRO A 160 2.77 -8.80 -4.42
C PRO A 160 3.35 -8.49 -3.04
N GLY A 161 2.67 -7.67 -2.26
CA GLY A 161 2.99 -7.49 -0.85
C GLY A 161 2.88 -8.82 -0.07
N HIS A 162 3.62 -8.95 1.04
CA HIS A 162 3.59 -10.15 1.88
C HIS A 162 3.92 -11.46 1.14
N SER A 163 4.85 -11.40 0.19
CA SER A 163 5.25 -12.53 -0.65
C SER A 163 6.75 -12.82 -0.55
N TRP A 164 7.15 -14.03 -0.94
CA TRP A 164 8.57 -14.38 -1.01
C TRP A 164 9.32 -13.54 -2.06
N GLN A 165 8.62 -13.10 -3.11
CA GLN A 165 9.18 -12.22 -4.14
C GLN A 165 9.60 -10.86 -3.54
N MET A 166 8.76 -10.27 -2.69
CA MET A 166 9.09 -9.03 -1.99
C MET A 166 10.31 -9.23 -1.09
N VAL A 167 10.38 -10.32 -0.34
CA VAL A 167 11.52 -10.65 0.52
C VAL A 167 12.79 -10.84 -0.31
N SER A 168 12.71 -11.57 -1.43
CA SER A 168 13.84 -11.78 -2.33
C SER A 168 14.37 -10.48 -2.90
N ALA A 169 13.50 -9.55 -3.31
CA ALA A 169 13.90 -8.26 -3.82
C ALA A 169 14.60 -7.39 -2.77
N GLY A 170 14.20 -7.47 -1.50
CA GLY A 170 14.69 -6.63 -0.42
C GLY A 170 16.19 -6.77 -0.11
N THR A 171 16.85 -7.82 -0.58
CA THR A 171 18.29 -8.05 -0.40
C THR A 171 19.13 -7.67 -1.62
N THR A 172 18.52 -7.09 -2.64
CA THR A 172 19.17 -6.77 -3.91
C THR A 172 19.68 -5.33 -3.99
N GLY A 173 20.56 -5.06 -4.97
CA GLY A 173 20.96 -3.69 -5.31
C GLY A 173 19.79 -2.78 -5.65
N ILE A 174 18.69 -3.32 -6.19
CA ILE A 174 17.46 -2.59 -6.48
C ILE A 174 16.89 -1.96 -5.19
N ALA A 175 16.74 -2.77 -4.14
CA ALA A 175 16.23 -2.28 -2.86
C ALA A 175 17.19 -1.26 -2.20
N HIS A 176 18.50 -1.54 -2.24
CA HIS A 176 19.50 -0.66 -1.64
C HIS A 176 19.55 0.71 -2.33
N LYS A 177 19.41 0.77 -3.65
CA LYS A 177 19.35 2.03 -4.41
C LYS A 177 18.11 2.85 -4.06
N GLY A 178 17.00 2.20 -3.74
CA GLY A 178 15.78 2.87 -3.29
C GLY A 178 15.86 3.47 -1.88
N MET A 179 16.89 3.13 -1.10
CA MET A 179 17.14 3.68 0.24
C MET A 179 18.07 4.90 0.23
N LEU A 180 18.82 5.13 -0.85
CA LEU A 180 19.75 6.25 -1.00
C LEU A 180 19.08 7.50 -1.53
#